data_ad429c43ebb06d04e01b1e98d2fa4b02
#
_entry.id   ad429c43ebb06d04e01b1e98d2fa4b02
#
_cell.length_a   1.000
_cell.length_b   1.000
_cell.length_c   1.000
_cell.angle_alpha   90.00
_cell.angle_beta   90.00
_cell.angle_gamma   90.00
#
_symmetry.space_group_name_H-M   'P 1'
#
loop_
_entity.id
_entity.type
_entity.pdbx_description
1 polymer ?
#
loop_
_entity_poly.entity_id
_entity_poly.type
_entity_poly.pdbx_seq_one_letter_code
_entity_poly.pdbx_strand_id
1 'polypeptide(L)'
;MTTDITTKLKTAFAAPASKEVTFECQIHGVQTYTTYQRRDGSWAEPYCPECRRIEKERNTMLAEMQADAKERAVGLTRALHCERPLDFDVPCFANYQPETQEEERNLSICRRFAERFTERELERERAHNAQEPDWRSKNSMGLLLFGNYGTGKTHLAYSILKELDRQGLPGYYITIPNLFYRISDRVNRIDVADVLGKLCMVSC
;
A
#
# COMPACT_ATOMS: atom_id res chain seq x y z
N MET A 1 -42.85 15.47 -39.58
CA MET A 1 -41.50 15.71 -39.02
C MET A 1 -41.17 14.79 -37.79
N THR A 2 -41.65 13.55 -37.78
CA THR A 2 -41.48 12.61 -36.62
C THR A 2 -40.50 11.46 -36.88
N THR A 3 -39.85 11.43 -38.05
CA THR A 3 -38.94 10.32 -38.44
C THR A 3 -37.49 10.50 -38.01
N ASP A 4 -37.11 11.67 -37.45
CA ASP A 4 -35.70 12.00 -37.19
C ASP A 4 -35.21 11.55 -35.80
N ILE A 5 -36.09 11.45 -34.81
CA ILE A 5 -35.71 11.10 -33.42
C ILE A 5 -35.47 9.59 -33.29
N THR A 6 -36.26 8.75 -33.94
CA THR A 6 -36.14 7.30 -33.90
C THR A 6 -34.91 6.80 -34.62
N THR A 7 -34.51 7.48 -35.69
CA THR A 7 -33.30 7.16 -36.46
C THR A 7 -32.03 7.59 -35.69
N LYS A 8 -32.08 8.77 -35.03
CA LYS A 8 -30.97 9.25 -34.17
C LYS A 8 -30.79 8.39 -32.92
N LEU A 9 -31.87 7.86 -32.34
CA LEU A 9 -31.79 6.91 -31.23
C LEU A 9 -31.18 5.55 -31.64
N LYS A 10 -31.53 5.03 -32.81
CA LYS A 10 -30.97 3.78 -33.33
C LYS A 10 -29.47 3.89 -33.65
N THR A 11 -28.99 5.03 -34.12
CA THR A 11 -27.55 5.25 -34.36
C THR A 11 -26.78 5.50 -33.07
N ALA A 12 -27.42 6.02 -32.04
CA ALA A 12 -26.78 6.22 -30.71
C ALA A 12 -26.56 4.90 -29.92
N PHE A 13 -27.32 3.84 -30.29
CA PHE A 13 -27.23 2.50 -29.66
C PHE A 13 -26.64 1.43 -30.60
N ALA A 14 -26.02 1.81 -31.71
CA ALA A 14 -25.31 0.86 -32.55
C ALA A 14 -24.15 0.25 -31.74
N ALA A 15 -24.08 -1.07 -31.71
CA ALA A 15 -22.97 -1.75 -31.06
C ALA A 15 -21.64 -1.28 -31.68
N PRO A 16 -20.63 -0.97 -30.91
CA PRO A 16 -19.33 -0.55 -31.43
C PRO A 16 -18.75 -1.62 -32.35
N ALA A 17 -18.08 -1.24 -33.41
CA ALA A 17 -17.38 -2.17 -34.28
C ALA A 17 -16.34 -2.94 -33.45
N SER A 18 -16.27 -4.25 -33.66
CA SER A 18 -15.36 -5.13 -32.92
C SER A 18 -14.46 -5.89 -33.89
N LYS A 19 -13.26 -6.25 -33.44
CA LYS A 19 -12.35 -7.13 -34.15
C LYS A 19 -11.59 -8.02 -33.19
N GLU A 20 -11.19 -9.18 -33.64
CA GLU A 20 -10.26 -10.03 -32.92
C GLU A 20 -8.82 -9.52 -33.11
N VAL A 21 -8.08 -9.49 -32.01
CA VAL A 21 -6.67 -9.10 -31.96
C VAL A 21 -5.90 -10.20 -31.28
N THR A 22 -4.80 -10.61 -31.90
CA THR A 22 -3.83 -11.54 -31.31
C THR A 22 -2.64 -10.75 -30.81
N PHE A 23 -2.24 -11.01 -29.57
CA PHE A 23 -1.12 -10.37 -28.91
C PHE A 23 -0.20 -11.43 -28.30
N GLU A 24 1.09 -11.33 -28.60
CA GLU A 24 2.11 -12.22 -28.03
C GLU A 24 2.68 -11.59 -26.76
N CYS A 25 2.36 -12.18 -25.61
CA CYS A 25 2.84 -11.76 -24.31
C CYS A 25 4.06 -12.58 -23.90
N GLN A 26 5.12 -11.95 -23.44
CA GLN A 26 6.33 -12.63 -22.96
C GLN A 26 6.09 -13.54 -21.75
N ILE A 27 5.02 -13.28 -20.98
CA ILE A 27 4.70 -14.02 -19.74
C ILE A 27 3.62 -15.08 -20.01
N HIS A 28 2.56 -14.74 -20.76
CA HIS A 28 1.37 -15.58 -20.93
C HIS A 28 1.22 -16.19 -22.32
N GLY A 29 2.24 -16.02 -23.19
CA GLY A 29 2.20 -16.51 -24.55
C GLY A 29 1.17 -15.79 -25.43
N VAL A 30 0.70 -16.48 -26.47
CA VAL A 30 -0.24 -15.90 -27.43
C VAL A 30 -1.65 -15.81 -26.82
N GLN A 31 -2.18 -14.59 -26.85
CA GLN A 31 -3.51 -14.27 -26.33
C GLN A 31 -4.37 -13.71 -27.46
N THR A 32 -5.58 -14.22 -27.62
CA THR A 32 -6.56 -13.70 -28.59
C THR A 32 -7.75 -13.15 -27.84
N TYR A 33 -8.17 -11.94 -28.16
CA TYR A 33 -9.32 -11.27 -27.54
C TYR A 33 -10.01 -10.32 -28.51
N THR A 34 -11.28 -10.01 -28.20
CA THR A 34 -12.08 -9.06 -28.97
C THR A 34 -11.86 -7.65 -28.44
N THR A 35 -11.46 -6.72 -29.32
CA THR A 35 -11.41 -5.30 -29.03
C THR A 35 -12.53 -4.55 -29.72
N TYR A 36 -12.88 -3.40 -29.17
CA TYR A 36 -13.97 -2.55 -29.68
C TYR A 36 -13.41 -1.20 -30.11
N GLN A 37 -14.00 -0.65 -31.19
CA GLN A 37 -13.66 0.69 -31.66
C GLN A 37 -14.12 1.73 -30.65
N ARG A 38 -13.26 2.69 -30.33
CA ARG A 38 -13.58 3.81 -29.45
C ARG A 38 -14.50 4.79 -30.17
N ARG A 39 -15.13 5.69 -29.42
CA ARG A 39 -16.04 6.71 -29.97
C ARG A 39 -15.37 7.68 -30.94
N ASP A 40 -14.07 7.88 -30.83
CA ASP A 40 -13.24 8.68 -31.72
C ASP A 40 -12.80 7.95 -33.01
N GLY A 41 -13.27 6.71 -33.19
CA GLY A 41 -12.92 5.87 -34.33
C GLY A 41 -11.57 5.13 -34.18
N SER A 42 -10.80 5.38 -33.14
CA SER A 42 -9.53 4.70 -32.89
C SER A 42 -9.73 3.30 -32.30
N TRP A 43 -8.72 2.44 -32.43
CA TRP A 43 -8.67 1.14 -31.79
C TRP A 43 -7.76 1.22 -30.56
N ALA A 44 -8.07 0.43 -29.54
CA ALA A 44 -7.17 0.30 -28.40
C ALA A 44 -5.88 -0.38 -28.84
N GLU A 45 -4.75 0.04 -28.26
CA GLU A 45 -3.48 -0.66 -28.45
C GLU A 45 -3.59 -2.11 -27.96
N PRO A 46 -2.93 -3.07 -28.67
CA PRO A 46 -2.92 -4.45 -28.25
C PRO A 46 -2.33 -4.60 -26.83
N TYR A 47 -2.94 -5.46 -26.03
CA TYR A 47 -2.48 -5.74 -24.67
C TYR A 47 -2.74 -7.20 -24.30
N CYS A 48 -2.06 -7.71 -23.29
CA CYS A 48 -2.34 -9.02 -22.74
C CYS A 48 -3.51 -8.92 -21.74
N PRO A 49 -4.68 -9.57 -22.00
CA PRO A 49 -5.82 -9.53 -21.08
C PRO A 49 -5.47 -10.05 -19.67
N GLU A 50 -4.64 -11.09 -19.57
CA GLU A 50 -4.21 -11.65 -18.30
C GLU A 50 -3.30 -10.70 -17.51
N CYS A 51 -2.32 -10.05 -18.15
CA CYS A 51 -1.51 -9.04 -17.49
C CYS A 51 -2.39 -7.90 -16.96
N ARG A 52 -3.36 -7.44 -17.76
CA ARG A 52 -4.27 -6.37 -17.36
C ARG A 52 -5.19 -6.77 -16.22
N ARG A 53 -5.65 -8.04 -16.19
CA ARG A 53 -6.45 -8.57 -15.09
C ARG A 53 -5.65 -8.59 -13.80
N ILE A 54 -4.43 -9.13 -13.84
CA ILE A 54 -3.52 -9.21 -12.69
C ILE A 54 -3.20 -7.79 -12.16
N GLU A 55 -2.91 -6.86 -13.07
CA GLU A 55 -2.63 -5.47 -12.70
C GLU A 55 -3.85 -4.80 -12.06
N LYS A 56 -5.05 -5.02 -12.60
CA LYS A 56 -6.29 -4.50 -12.03
C LYS A 56 -6.55 -5.07 -10.63
N GLU A 57 -6.39 -6.36 -10.43
CA GLU A 57 -6.52 -7.02 -9.13
C GLU A 57 -5.51 -6.47 -8.12
N ARG A 58 -4.26 -6.32 -8.53
CA ARG A 58 -3.20 -5.72 -7.72
C ARG A 58 -3.56 -4.28 -7.30
N ASN A 59 -4.02 -3.46 -8.24
CA ASN A 59 -4.39 -2.08 -7.95
C ASN A 59 -5.61 -1.97 -7.03
N THR A 60 -6.59 -2.87 -7.18
CA THR A 60 -7.76 -2.93 -6.28
C THR A 60 -7.31 -3.29 -4.86
N MET A 61 -6.53 -4.34 -4.70
CA MET A 61 -5.99 -4.77 -3.42
C MET A 61 -5.14 -3.68 -2.75
N LEU A 62 -4.32 -2.98 -3.52
CA LEU A 62 -3.53 -1.86 -3.01
C LEU A 62 -4.41 -0.71 -2.52
N ALA A 63 -5.47 -0.38 -3.26
CA ALA A 63 -6.40 0.68 -2.85
C ALA A 63 -7.15 0.32 -1.56
N GLU A 64 -7.59 -0.92 -1.42
CA GLU A 64 -8.23 -1.44 -0.20
C GLU A 64 -7.25 -1.38 0.98
N MET A 65 -6.04 -1.87 0.81
CA MET A 65 -4.99 -1.84 1.84
C MET A 65 -4.67 -0.40 2.29
N GLN A 66 -4.58 0.54 1.35
CA GLN A 66 -4.36 1.95 1.67
C GLN A 66 -5.56 2.59 2.39
N ALA A 67 -6.79 2.23 2.02
CA ALA A 67 -8.00 2.71 2.69
C ALA A 67 -8.06 2.21 4.14
N ASP A 68 -7.81 0.93 4.36
CA ASP A 68 -7.75 0.32 5.68
C ASP A 68 -6.63 0.89 6.54
N ALA A 69 -5.45 1.14 5.96
CA ALA A 69 -4.35 1.76 6.68
C ALA A 69 -4.72 3.17 7.15
N LYS A 70 -5.40 3.96 6.32
CA LYS A 70 -5.87 5.31 6.69
C LYS A 70 -6.92 5.26 7.79
N GLU A 71 -7.88 4.35 7.70
CA GLU A 71 -8.92 4.19 8.74
C GLU A 71 -8.31 3.78 10.08
N ARG A 72 -7.43 2.78 10.09
CA ARG A 72 -6.68 2.36 11.28
C ARG A 72 -5.85 3.49 11.86
N ALA A 73 -5.21 4.28 11.01
CA ALA A 73 -4.43 5.43 11.40
C ALA A 73 -5.29 6.46 12.15
N VAL A 74 -6.46 6.82 11.62
CA VAL A 74 -7.39 7.72 12.28
C VAL A 74 -7.85 7.14 13.63
N GLY A 75 -8.15 5.84 13.68
CA GLY A 75 -8.52 5.13 14.90
C GLY A 75 -7.42 5.19 15.97
N LEU A 76 -6.17 4.92 15.60
CA LEU A 76 -5.02 4.99 16.51
C LEU A 76 -4.75 6.42 17.00
N THR A 77 -4.80 7.41 16.12
CA THR A 77 -4.66 8.82 16.53
C THR A 77 -5.72 9.20 17.57
N ARG A 78 -6.97 8.80 17.35
CA ARG A 78 -8.05 9.08 18.27
C ARG A 78 -7.93 8.34 19.60
N ALA A 79 -7.56 7.04 19.55
CA ALA A 79 -7.47 6.20 20.75
C ALA A 79 -6.23 6.50 21.59
N LEU A 80 -5.07 6.69 20.95
CA LEU A 80 -3.80 6.86 21.63
C LEU A 80 -3.33 8.32 21.70
N HIS A 81 -4.09 9.25 21.10
CA HIS A 81 -3.64 10.63 20.92
C HIS A 81 -2.21 10.69 20.38
N CYS A 82 -1.87 9.74 19.48
CA CYS A 82 -0.59 9.75 18.80
C CYS A 82 -0.58 10.95 17.86
N GLU A 83 0.22 11.94 18.19
CA GLU A 83 0.51 13.03 17.28
C GLU A 83 1.70 12.65 16.43
N ARG A 84 1.71 13.11 15.20
CA ARG A 84 2.96 13.10 14.42
C ARG A 84 3.97 13.95 15.19
N PRO A 85 5.20 13.48 15.37
CA PRO A 85 6.24 14.31 15.97
C PRO A 85 6.35 15.63 15.19
N LEU A 86 6.52 16.74 15.89
CA LEU A 86 6.67 18.06 15.28
C LEU A 86 7.79 18.10 14.23
N ASP A 87 8.82 17.26 14.43
CA ASP A 87 9.99 17.13 13.56
C ASP A 87 9.87 16.01 12.51
N PHE A 88 8.69 15.44 12.30
CA PHE A 88 8.50 14.33 11.36
C PHE A 88 8.99 14.66 9.94
N ASP A 89 8.90 15.90 9.55
CA ASP A 89 9.28 16.33 8.20
C ASP A 89 10.79 16.49 8.01
N VAL A 90 11.56 16.58 9.08
CA VAL A 90 13.01 16.78 9.03
C VAL A 90 13.76 15.46 8.76
N PRO A 91 13.61 14.37 9.53
CA PRO A 91 14.31 13.13 9.25
C PRO A 91 13.84 12.47 7.96
N CYS A 92 14.77 12.17 7.07
CA CYS A 92 14.52 11.39 5.87
C CYS A 92 15.79 10.64 5.46
N PHE A 93 15.66 9.63 4.61
CA PHE A 93 16.81 8.87 4.12
C PHE A 93 17.84 9.72 3.37
N ALA A 94 17.42 10.84 2.79
CA ALA A 94 18.31 11.72 2.01
C ALA A 94 19.22 12.57 2.89
N ASN A 95 18.80 12.89 4.11
CA ASN A 95 19.58 13.71 5.03
C ASN A 95 20.22 12.92 6.18
N TYR A 96 20.11 11.59 6.17
CA TYR A 96 20.87 10.72 7.05
C TYR A 96 22.33 10.67 6.57
N GLN A 97 23.25 11.03 7.43
CA GLN A 97 24.70 11.04 7.12
C GLN A 97 25.38 9.91 7.89
N PRO A 98 25.66 8.76 7.26
CA PRO A 98 26.39 7.69 7.90
C PRO A 98 27.86 8.10 8.07
N GLU A 99 28.41 7.89 9.26
CA GLU A 99 29.80 8.13 9.59
C GLU A 99 30.64 6.85 9.50
N THR A 100 29.99 5.69 9.57
CA THR A 100 30.62 4.39 9.53
C THR A 100 30.03 3.49 8.44
N GLN A 101 30.80 2.50 8.00
CA GLN A 101 30.35 1.50 7.03
C GLN A 101 29.14 0.70 7.58
N GLU A 102 29.06 0.48 8.87
CA GLU A 102 27.94 -0.18 9.51
C GLU A 102 26.66 0.67 9.43
N GLU A 103 26.76 1.97 9.66
CA GLU A 103 25.63 2.90 9.52
C GLU A 103 25.16 3.00 8.08
N GLU A 104 26.06 3.00 7.09
CA GLU A 104 25.72 2.95 5.67
C GLU A 104 24.95 1.67 5.32
N ARG A 105 25.41 0.53 5.86
CA ARG A 105 24.70 -0.74 5.71
C ARG A 105 23.31 -0.70 6.35
N ASN A 106 23.18 -0.15 7.56
CA ASN A 106 21.91 0.00 8.26
C ASN A 106 20.95 0.92 7.51
N LEU A 107 21.43 2.03 6.98
CA LEU A 107 20.66 2.92 6.09
C LEU A 107 20.12 2.16 4.86
N SER A 108 20.99 1.37 4.22
CA SER A 108 20.60 0.55 3.05
C SER A 108 19.51 -0.48 3.40
N ILE A 109 19.61 -1.13 4.56
CA ILE A 109 18.62 -2.09 5.04
C ILE A 109 17.28 -1.39 5.30
N CYS A 110 17.28 -0.26 6.02
CA CYS A 110 16.07 0.52 6.34
C CYS A 110 15.38 1.03 5.08
N ARG A 111 16.14 1.53 4.11
CA ARG A 111 15.61 1.99 2.82
C ARG A 111 14.95 0.86 2.05
N ARG A 112 15.63 -0.28 1.91
CA ARG A 112 15.09 -1.47 1.24
C ARG A 112 13.87 -2.02 1.95
N PHE A 113 13.84 -1.98 3.27
CA PHE A 113 12.67 -2.36 4.06
C PHE A 113 11.46 -1.51 3.70
N ALA A 114 11.60 -0.19 3.71
CA ALA A 114 10.53 0.75 3.41
C ALA A 114 10.06 0.64 1.93
N GLU A 115 10.98 0.55 0.98
CA GLU A 115 10.68 0.43 -0.45
C GLU A 115 9.90 -0.85 -0.79
N ARG A 116 10.24 -1.98 -0.13
CA ARG A 116 9.61 -3.27 -0.38
C ARG A 116 8.38 -3.53 0.46
N PHE A 117 8.04 -2.65 1.38
CA PHE A 117 6.97 -2.89 2.34
C PHE A 117 5.63 -3.15 1.64
N THR A 118 5.23 -2.28 0.74
CA THR A 118 3.96 -2.38 0.00
C THR A 118 3.85 -3.70 -0.76
N GLU A 119 4.89 -4.12 -1.48
CA GLU A 119 4.85 -5.37 -2.26
C GLU A 119 4.71 -6.59 -1.35
N ARG A 120 5.43 -6.62 -0.24
CA ARG A 120 5.34 -7.73 0.73
C ARG A 120 3.98 -7.78 1.44
N GLU A 121 3.39 -6.64 1.77
CA GLU A 121 2.04 -6.61 2.32
C GLU A 121 1.00 -7.12 1.31
N LEU A 122 1.13 -6.77 0.05
CA LEU A 122 0.30 -7.30 -1.02
C LEU A 122 0.47 -8.82 -1.20
N GLU A 123 1.71 -9.34 -1.11
CA GLU A 123 1.99 -10.78 -1.15
C GLU A 123 1.36 -11.49 0.06
N ARG A 124 1.46 -10.90 1.25
CA ARG A 124 0.86 -11.43 2.47
C ARG A 124 -0.66 -11.48 2.37
N GLU A 125 -1.27 -10.43 1.86
CA GLU A 125 -2.73 -10.35 1.67
C GLU A 125 -3.21 -11.39 0.66
N ARG A 126 -2.49 -11.59 -0.43
CA ARG A 126 -2.78 -12.65 -1.40
C ARG A 126 -2.71 -14.04 -0.76
N ALA A 127 -1.65 -14.31 -0.01
CA ALA A 127 -1.48 -15.58 0.68
C ALA A 127 -2.59 -15.82 1.73
N HIS A 128 -2.99 -14.79 2.46
CA HIS A 128 -4.12 -14.83 3.39
C HIS A 128 -5.43 -15.16 2.66
N ASN A 129 -5.75 -14.46 1.58
CA ASN A 129 -6.96 -14.67 0.79
C ASN A 129 -6.99 -16.05 0.11
N ALA A 130 -5.82 -16.56 -0.26
CA ALA A 130 -5.66 -17.93 -0.77
C ALA A 130 -5.70 -19.00 0.33
N GLN A 131 -5.85 -18.63 1.60
CA GLN A 131 -5.85 -19.51 2.76
C GLN A 131 -4.59 -20.39 2.85
N GLU A 132 -3.44 -19.87 2.44
CA GLU A 132 -2.17 -20.60 2.54
C GLU A 132 -1.83 -20.88 4.01
N PRO A 133 -1.44 -22.12 4.37
CA PRO A 133 -1.28 -22.52 5.78
C PRO A 133 -0.23 -21.68 6.52
N ASP A 134 0.76 -21.18 5.81
CA ASP A 134 1.89 -20.42 6.37
C ASP A 134 1.85 -18.92 6.09
N TRP A 135 0.70 -18.36 5.70
CA TRP A 135 0.58 -16.97 5.30
C TRP A 135 1.14 -15.97 6.35
N ARG A 136 1.00 -16.32 7.65
CA ARG A 136 1.49 -15.46 8.75
C ARG A 136 3.01 -15.44 8.86
N SER A 137 3.68 -16.56 8.57
CA SER A 137 5.14 -16.68 8.68
C SER A 137 5.86 -16.30 7.40
N LYS A 138 5.22 -16.48 6.25
CA LYS A 138 5.85 -16.29 4.93
C LYS A 138 6.40 -14.90 4.68
N ASN A 139 5.78 -13.87 5.22
CA ASN A 139 6.16 -12.49 4.94
C ASN A 139 6.00 -11.57 6.16
N SER A 140 6.17 -12.11 7.38
CA SER A 140 6.19 -11.25 8.56
C SER A 140 7.34 -10.27 8.45
N MET A 141 7.03 -8.98 8.45
CA MET A 141 8.02 -7.92 8.34
C MET A 141 8.11 -7.17 9.66
N GLY A 142 9.20 -7.38 10.35
CA GLY A 142 9.58 -6.57 11.47
C GLY A 142 11.00 -6.06 11.27
N LEU A 143 11.28 -4.85 11.72
CA LEU A 143 12.61 -4.28 11.80
C LEU A 143 12.90 -3.89 13.23
N LEU A 144 13.93 -4.49 13.81
CA LEU A 144 14.42 -4.15 15.14
C LEU A 144 15.66 -3.27 15.01
N LEU A 145 15.57 -2.03 15.51
CA LEU A 145 16.68 -1.10 15.60
C LEU A 145 17.18 -1.06 17.05
N PHE A 146 18.38 -1.55 17.30
CA PHE A 146 19.01 -1.50 18.61
C PHE A 146 20.40 -0.86 18.53
N GLY A 147 20.92 -0.38 19.64
CA GLY A 147 22.24 0.26 19.72
C GLY A 147 22.25 1.38 20.77
N ASN A 148 23.41 2.00 20.93
CA ASN A 148 23.64 3.05 21.91
C ASN A 148 22.83 4.33 21.59
N TYR A 149 22.73 5.23 22.56
CA TYR A 149 22.14 6.54 22.38
C TYR A 149 22.91 7.33 21.29
N GLY A 150 22.20 8.10 20.49
CA GLY A 150 22.82 8.94 19.44
C GLY A 150 23.10 8.25 18.11
N THR A 151 22.92 6.94 17.96
CA THR A 151 23.24 6.20 16.72
C THR A 151 22.21 6.33 15.60
N GLY A 152 21.38 7.34 15.58
CA GLY A 152 20.45 7.64 14.50
C GLY A 152 19.22 6.72 14.37
N LYS A 153 18.93 5.82 15.35
CA LYS A 153 17.77 4.90 15.27
C LYS A 153 16.43 5.61 15.03
N THR A 154 16.19 6.69 15.77
CA THR A 154 14.96 7.47 15.64
C THR A 154 14.88 8.15 14.28
N HIS A 155 16.00 8.65 13.76
CA HIS A 155 16.08 9.22 12.42
C HIS A 155 15.69 8.17 11.35
N LEU A 156 16.27 6.97 11.42
CA LEU A 156 15.95 5.88 10.49
C LEU A 156 14.49 5.44 10.61
N ALA A 157 13.94 5.35 11.84
CA ALA A 157 12.53 5.00 12.05
C ALA A 157 11.59 6.03 11.41
N TYR A 158 11.87 7.33 11.60
CA TYR A 158 11.08 8.39 10.96
C TYR A 158 11.23 8.40 9.43
N SER A 159 12.42 8.12 8.93
CA SER A 159 12.66 8.00 7.48
C SER A 159 11.83 6.87 6.85
N ILE A 160 11.71 5.73 7.56
CA ILE A 160 10.83 4.63 7.15
C ILE A 160 9.38 5.08 7.13
N LEU A 161 8.88 5.67 8.23
CA LEU A 161 7.50 6.13 8.33
C LEU A 161 7.14 7.15 7.23
N LYS A 162 8.06 8.06 6.93
CA LYS A 162 7.89 9.06 5.87
C LYS A 162 7.79 8.41 4.50
N GLU A 163 8.62 7.41 4.23
CA GLU A 163 8.55 6.68 2.96
C GLU A 163 7.24 5.87 2.84
N LEU A 164 6.78 5.23 3.91
CA LEU A 164 5.50 4.53 3.93
C LEU A 164 4.32 5.49 3.74
N ASP A 165 4.36 6.67 4.36
CA ASP A 165 3.35 7.71 4.17
C ASP A 165 3.27 8.16 2.70
N ARG A 166 4.43 8.31 2.04
CA ARG A 166 4.51 8.61 0.60
C ARG A 166 3.88 7.51 -0.27
N GLN A 167 3.93 6.25 0.20
CA GLN A 167 3.27 5.12 -0.45
C GLN A 167 1.76 5.02 -0.11
N GLY A 168 1.22 5.95 0.67
CA GLY A 168 -0.17 5.96 1.09
C GLY A 168 -0.47 5.05 2.28
N LEU A 169 0.56 4.60 2.99
CA LEU A 169 0.48 3.76 4.19
C LEU A 169 0.92 4.56 5.42
N PRO A 170 0.03 5.36 6.01
CA PRO A 170 0.38 6.21 7.16
C PRO A 170 0.79 5.34 8.35
N GLY A 171 1.95 5.65 8.92
CA GLY A 171 2.49 5.03 10.12
C GLY A 171 2.55 6.00 11.29
N TYR A 172 2.70 5.46 12.50
CA TYR A 172 2.77 6.22 13.75
C TYR A 172 3.97 5.81 14.57
N TYR A 173 4.51 6.79 15.27
CA TYR A 173 5.56 6.60 16.25
C TYR A 173 4.98 6.80 17.64
N ILE A 174 5.23 5.85 18.53
CA ILE A 174 4.88 5.96 19.94
C ILE A 174 6.03 5.42 20.80
N THR A 175 6.37 6.14 21.84
CA THR A 175 7.33 5.63 22.84
C THR A 175 6.64 4.66 23.78
N ILE A 176 7.38 3.64 24.25
CA ILE A 176 6.85 2.67 25.20
C ILE A 176 6.25 3.34 26.47
N PRO A 177 6.91 4.33 27.10
CA PRO A 177 6.31 5.03 28.24
C PRO A 177 4.98 5.68 27.88
N ASN A 178 4.88 6.34 26.71
CA ASN A 178 3.62 6.96 26.28
C ASN A 178 2.53 5.92 25.99
N LEU A 179 2.89 4.79 25.40
CA LEU A 179 1.96 3.68 25.18
C LEU A 179 1.42 3.16 26.51
N PHE A 180 2.29 2.85 27.49
CA PHE A 180 1.87 2.40 28.82
C PHE A 180 1.02 3.45 29.56
N TYR A 181 1.41 4.72 29.48
CA TYR A 181 0.62 5.80 30.09
C TYR A 181 -0.80 5.83 29.51
N ARG A 182 -0.95 5.75 28.21
CA ARG A 182 -2.26 5.75 27.53
C ARG A 182 -3.11 4.53 27.85
N ILE A 183 -2.50 3.35 27.91
CA ILE A 183 -3.21 2.11 28.25
C ILE A 183 -3.61 2.12 29.76
N SER A 184 -2.80 2.71 30.61
CA SER A 184 -3.07 2.78 32.05
C SER A 184 -4.02 3.91 32.44
N ASP A 185 -4.31 4.84 31.54
CA ASP A 185 -5.23 5.95 31.79
C ASP A 185 -6.67 5.45 31.92
N ARG A 186 -7.08 5.20 33.16
CA ARG A 186 -8.44 4.71 33.50
C ARG A 186 -9.56 5.67 33.16
N VAL A 187 -9.26 6.93 32.91
CA VAL A 187 -10.25 7.97 32.62
C VAL A 187 -10.83 7.79 31.21
N ASN A 188 -10.02 7.39 30.26
CA ASN A 188 -10.42 7.29 28.88
C ASN A 188 -11.03 5.92 28.48
N ARG A 189 -11.11 4.93 29.41
CA ARG A 189 -11.66 3.59 29.15
C ARG A 189 -11.26 3.01 27.79
N ILE A 190 -10.01 3.17 27.43
CA ILE A 190 -9.49 2.60 26.18
C ILE A 190 -9.58 1.08 26.30
N ASP A 191 -10.24 0.44 25.35
CA ASP A 191 -10.19 -1.01 25.24
C ASP A 191 -8.78 -1.44 24.84
N VAL A 192 -8.04 -1.94 25.83
CA VAL A 192 -6.65 -2.38 25.67
C VAL A 192 -6.53 -3.46 24.60
N ALA A 193 -7.54 -4.34 24.48
CA ALA A 193 -7.55 -5.40 23.47
C ALA A 193 -7.69 -4.81 22.06
N ASP A 194 -8.56 -3.79 21.89
CA ASP A 194 -8.72 -3.09 20.62
C ASP A 194 -7.45 -2.34 20.22
N VAL A 195 -6.80 -1.66 21.16
CA VAL A 195 -5.54 -0.95 20.91
C VAL A 195 -4.40 -1.92 20.56
N LEU A 196 -4.24 -2.99 21.34
CA LEU A 196 -3.21 -3.99 21.06
C LEU A 196 -3.45 -4.70 19.73
N GLY A 197 -4.72 -5.01 19.41
CA GLY A 197 -5.09 -5.57 18.12
C GLY A 197 -4.71 -4.65 16.94
N LYS A 198 -4.98 -3.35 17.07
CA LYS A 198 -4.60 -2.35 16.05
C LYS A 198 -3.08 -2.17 15.94
N LEU A 199 -2.35 -2.16 17.07
CA LEU A 199 -0.89 -2.10 17.09
C LEU A 199 -0.25 -3.34 16.47
N CYS A 200 -0.76 -4.53 16.78
CA CYS A 200 -0.28 -5.78 16.19
C CYS A 200 -0.51 -5.85 14.67
N MET A 201 -1.54 -5.19 14.16
CA MET A 201 -1.77 -5.07 12.73
C MET A 201 -0.84 -4.06 12.03
N VAL A 202 -0.26 -3.12 12.77
CA VAL A 202 0.66 -2.10 12.26
C VAL A 202 2.12 -2.53 12.40
N SER A 203 2.42 -3.41 13.34
CA SER A 203 3.78 -3.91 13.64
C SER A 203 4.04 -5.34 13.18
N CYS A 204 3.10 -5.96 12.47
CA CYS A 204 3.26 -7.31 11.92
C CYS A 204 3.69 -7.28 10.47
#